data_61604da9ddd1cb410d02645c5d4488ea
#
_entry.id   61604da9ddd1cb410d02645c5d4488ea
#
_cell.length_a   1.000
_cell.length_b   1.000
_cell.length_c   1.000
_cell.angle_alpha   90.00
_cell.angle_beta   90.00
_cell.angle_gamma   90.00
#
_symmetry.space_group_name_H-M   'P 1'
#
loop_
_entity.id
_entity.type
_entity.pdbx_description
1 polymer ?
#
loop_
_entity_poly.entity_id
_entity_poly.type
_entity_poly.pdbx_seq_one_letter_code
_entity_poly.pdbx_strand_id
1 'polypeptide(L)'
;MTDIYTDGACIGNPGPGGWGVVILQENDNFFLSGGEKNTTNNRMEITAVIEGLKNVDSKDLTVYSDSTYVINTITKGWKKNKNQDLWEILEKLVSEKNVKWEWVKGHSGNEFNEKADKLAYGEAKKQ
;
A
#
# COMPACT_ATOMS: atom_id res chain seq x y z
N MET A 1 16.05 -5.33 -9.16
CA MET A 1 14.67 -5.66 -8.77
C MET A 1 14.22 -4.75 -7.64
N THR A 2 13.00 -4.29 -7.69
CA THR A 2 12.46 -3.40 -6.67
C THR A 2 11.37 -4.11 -5.89
N ASP A 3 11.44 -4.05 -4.57
CA ASP A 3 10.41 -4.59 -3.68
C ASP A 3 9.75 -3.45 -2.94
N ILE A 4 8.42 -3.47 -2.87
CA ILE A 4 7.63 -2.45 -2.20
C ILE A 4 6.75 -3.12 -1.16
N TYR A 5 6.87 -2.71 0.10
CA TYR A 5 5.98 -3.14 1.18
C TYR A 5 5.04 -1.99 1.51
N THR A 6 3.75 -2.28 1.57
CA THR A 6 2.73 -1.26 1.77
C THR A 6 1.81 -1.64 2.93
N ASP A 7 1.29 -0.64 3.62
CA ASP A 7 0.28 -0.85 4.65
C ASP A 7 -0.58 0.39 4.81
N GLY A 8 -1.80 0.19 5.28
CA GLY A 8 -2.72 1.26 5.61
C GLY A 8 -3.33 1.03 6.99
N ALA A 9 -3.64 2.10 7.67
CA ALA A 9 -4.25 2.06 8.99
C ALA A 9 -5.32 3.13 9.09
N CYS A 10 -6.34 2.87 9.91
CA CYS A 10 -7.39 3.84 10.16
C CYS A 10 -7.86 3.70 11.60
N ILE A 11 -7.90 4.81 12.32
CA ILE A 11 -8.36 4.82 13.71
C ILE A 11 -9.85 5.13 13.69
N GLY A 12 -10.68 4.14 14.13
CA GLY A 12 -12.12 4.30 14.16
C GLY A 12 -12.85 4.15 12.84
N ASN A 13 -12.28 3.60 11.87
CA ASN A 13 -12.70 3.21 10.51
C ASN A 13 -14.21 3.37 10.20
N PRO A 14 -14.75 4.52 9.67
CA PRO A 14 -13.97 5.65 9.16
C PRO A 14 -13.41 6.55 10.26
N GLY A 15 -12.36 7.29 9.92
CA GLY A 15 -11.71 8.20 10.82
C GLY A 15 -10.34 8.61 10.31
N PRO A 16 -9.46 9.11 11.20
CA PRO A 16 -8.12 9.46 10.77
C PRO A 16 -7.34 8.23 10.33
N GLY A 17 -6.70 8.34 9.20
CA GLY A 17 -5.96 7.22 8.64
C GLY A 17 -4.57 7.61 8.17
N GLY A 18 -3.75 6.60 7.92
CA GLY A 18 -2.40 6.77 7.42
C GLY A 18 -2.00 5.62 6.50
N TRP A 19 -0.98 5.86 5.71
CA TRP A 19 -0.39 4.86 4.84
C TRP A 19 1.12 4.88 5.00
N GLY A 20 1.73 3.72 4.78
CA GLY A 20 3.18 3.58 4.87
C GLY A 20 3.71 2.71 3.74
N VAL A 21 4.88 3.06 3.26
CA VAL A 21 5.54 2.38 2.15
C VAL A 21 7.01 2.21 2.46
N VAL A 22 7.53 1.01 2.25
CA VAL A 22 8.96 0.71 2.31
C VAL A 22 9.39 0.30 0.91
N ILE A 23 10.36 1.01 0.34
CA ILE A 23 10.87 0.72 -0.99
C ILE A 23 12.29 0.22 -0.88
N LEU A 24 12.52 -0.99 -1.35
CA LEU A 24 13.84 -1.63 -1.32
C LEU A 24 14.35 -1.75 -2.75
N GLN A 25 15.42 -1.03 -3.03
CA GLN A 25 16.11 -1.09 -4.32
C GLN A 25 17.54 -1.57 -4.08
N GLU A 26 18.22 -1.95 -5.13
CA GLU A 26 19.54 -2.59 -5.03
C GLU A 26 20.53 -1.85 -4.12
N ASN A 27 20.63 -0.54 -4.28
CA ASN A 27 21.58 0.26 -3.52
C ASN A 27 20.93 1.32 -2.64
N ASP A 28 19.61 1.27 -2.50
CA ASP A 28 18.90 2.38 -1.85
C ASP A 28 17.57 1.91 -1.27
N ASN A 29 17.38 2.16 0.00
CA ASN A 29 16.11 1.87 0.68
C ASN A 29 15.53 3.17 1.18
N PHE A 30 14.24 3.40 0.93
CA PHE A 30 13.62 4.59 1.46
C PHE A 30 12.18 4.32 1.88
N PHE A 31 11.66 5.23 2.68
CA PHE A 31 10.36 5.10 3.32
C PHE A 31 9.49 6.29 2.95
N LEU A 32 8.19 6.03 2.74
CA LEU A 32 7.22 7.08 2.46
C LEU A 32 6.05 6.89 3.41
N SER A 33 5.41 7.96 3.80
CA SER A 33 4.20 7.89 4.61
C SER A 33 3.37 9.15 4.46
N GLY A 34 2.08 9.04 4.78
CA GLY A 34 1.17 10.17 4.74
C GLY A 34 -0.15 9.77 5.38
N GLY A 35 -1.09 10.70 5.44
CA GLY A 35 -2.36 10.40 6.08
C GLY A 35 -3.47 11.35 5.66
N GLU A 36 -4.69 11.03 6.11
CA GLU A 36 -5.89 11.80 5.87
C GLU A 36 -6.73 11.83 7.14
N LYS A 37 -7.41 12.95 7.36
CA LYS A 37 -8.21 13.13 8.59
C LYS A 37 -9.47 12.29 8.62
N ASN A 38 -10.03 11.99 7.46
CA ASN A 38 -11.28 11.25 7.35
C ASN A 38 -11.23 10.30 6.17
N THR A 39 -10.99 9.03 6.47
CA THR A 39 -10.79 8.01 5.45
C THR A 39 -11.19 6.63 5.98
N THR A 40 -10.85 5.57 5.28
CA THR A 40 -11.08 4.19 5.72
C THR A 40 -9.80 3.39 5.61
N ASN A 41 -9.76 2.25 6.30
CA ASN A 41 -8.63 1.35 6.22
C ASN A 41 -8.34 0.91 4.78
N ASN A 42 -9.38 0.51 4.06
CA ASN A 42 -9.21 0.05 2.67
C ASN A 42 -8.69 1.14 1.75
N ARG A 43 -9.16 2.38 1.92
CA ARG A 43 -8.64 3.50 1.12
C ARG A 43 -7.15 3.73 1.40
N MET A 44 -6.73 3.62 2.65
CA MET A 44 -5.32 3.79 3.01
C MET A 44 -4.46 2.66 2.47
N GLU A 45 -4.98 1.44 2.44
CA GLU A 45 -4.27 0.30 1.84
C GLU A 45 -4.04 0.51 0.34
N ILE A 46 -5.07 0.97 -0.37
CA ILE A 46 -4.93 1.27 -1.80
C ILE A 46 -3.97 2.44 -2.02
N THR A 47 -4.11 3.48 -1.22
CA THR A 47 -3.28 4.68 -1.33
C THR A 47 -1.79 4.36 -1.13
N ALA A 48 -1.48 3.47 -0.19
CA ALA A 48 -0.10 3.03 0.03
C ALA A 48 0.51 2.43 -1.25
N VAL A 49 -0.24 1.57 -1.94
CA VAL A 49 0.23 0.97 -3.19
C VAL A 49 0.42 2.04 -4.26
N ILE A 50 -0.55 2.94 -4.39
CA ILE A 50 -0.46 4.04 -5.37
C ILE A 50 0.80 4.87 -5.13
N GLU A 51 1.04 5.29 -3.88
CA GLU A 51 2.20 6.11 -3.55
C GLU A 51 3.50 5.37 -3.77
N GLY A 52 3.54 4.09 -3.47
CA GLY A 52 4.71 3.27 -3.75
C GLY A 52 5.03 3.21 -5.24
N LEU A 53 4.03 2.93 -6.08
CA LEU A 53 4.22 2.84 -7.52
C LEU A 53 4.58 4.18 -8.16
N LYS A 54 4.05 5.27 -7.65
CA LYS A 54 4.34 6.62 -8.16
C LYS A 54 5.78 7.05 -7.91
N ASN A 55 6.42 6.48 -6.90
CA ASN A 55 7.74 6.94 -6.46
C ASN A 55 8.88 6.00 -6.87
N VAL A 56 8.64 5.08 -7.79
CA VAL A 56 9.68 4.21 -8.35
C VAL A 56 9.66 4.29 -9.87
N ASP A 57 10.84 4.27 -10.46
CA ASP A 57 10.99 4.27 -11.92
C ASP A 57 11.07 2.86 -12.49
N SER A 58 11.31 1.87 -11.64
CA SER A 58 11.42 0.47 -12.06
C SER A 58 10.16 0.00 -12.78
N LYS A 59 10.33 -0.77 -13.85
CA LYS A 59 9.21 -1.38 -14.56
C LYS A 59 8.86 -2.74 -13.98
N ASP A 60 9.85 -3.46 -13.45
CA ASP A 60 9.66 -4.79 -12.85
C ASP A 60 9.81 -4.69 -11.35
N LEU A 61 8.74 -5.02 -10.64
CA LEU A 61 8.74 -4.90 -9.18
C LEU A 61 7.74 -5.86 -8.53
N THR A 62 7.92 -6.07 -7.23
CA THR A 62 6.99 -6.87 -6.43
C THR A 62 6.39 -5.99 -5.35
N VAL A 63 5.07 -6.04 -5.21
CA VAL A 63 4.35 -5.35 -4.13
C VAL A 63 3.91 -6.37 -3.10
N TYR A 64 4.28 -6.14 -1.85
CA TYR A 64 3.91 -6.96 -0.71
C TYR A 64 2.88 -6.21 0.14
N SER A 65 1.79 -6.85 0.44
CA SER A 65 0.72 -6.26 1.27
C SER A 65 0.08 -7.33 2.15
N ASP A 66 -0.33 -6.96 3.35
CA ASP A 66 -1.10 -7.85 4.21
C ASP A 66 -2.61 -7.66 4.00
N SER A 67 -3.02 -6.76 3.13
CA SER A 67 -4.42 -6.52 2.82
C SER A 67 -4.96 -7.56 1.85
N THR A 68 -5.81 -8.45 2.33
CA THR A 68 -6.50 -9.42 1.45
C THR A 68 -7.41 -8.71 0.48
N TYR A 69 -8.00 -7.57 0.90
CA TYR A 69 -8.85 -6.76 0.03
C TYR A 69 -8.08 -6.28 -1.22
N VAL A 70 -6.92 -5.68 -1.03
CA VAL A 70 -6.12 -5.16 -2.15
C VAL A 70 -5.61 -6.30 -3.03
N ILE A 71 -4.98 -7.30 -2.42
CA ILE A 71 -4.38 -8.39 -3.17
C ILE A 71 -5.43 -9.17 -3.97
N ASN A 72 -6.55 -9.51 -3.34
CA ASN A 72 -7.58 -10.30 -4.02
C ASN A 72 -8.37 -9.50 -5.06
N THR A 73 -8.55 -8.21 -4.85
CA THR A 73 -9.20 -7.37 -5.86
C THR A 73 -8.37 -7.34 -7.15
N ILE A 74 -7.07 -7.22 -7.01
CA ILE A 74 -6.17 -7.17 -8.18
C ILE A 74 -5.97 -8.55 -8.80
N THR A 75 -5.69 -9.57 -7.99
CA THR A 75 -5.29 -10.89 -8.51
C THR A 75 -6.45 -11.81 -8.84
N LYS A 76 -7.58 -11.65 -8.15
CA LYS A 76 -8.76 -12.51 -8.34
C LYS A 76 -9.93 -11.80 -9.01
N GLY A 77 -9.77 -10.53 -9.35
CA GLY A 77 -10.80 -9.77 -10.03
C GLY A 77 -12.03 -9.49 -9.18
N TRP A 78 -11.88 -9.30 -7.87
CA TRP A 78 -12.99 -8.91 -7.01
C TRP A 78 -13.60 -7.61 -7.51
N LYS A 79 -14.91 -7.47 -7.35
CA LYS A 79 -15.63 -6.30 -7.84
C LYS A 79 -15.16 -5.02 -7.14
N LYS A 80 -14.93 -3.98 -7.94
CA LYS A 80 -14.54 -2.66 -7.46
C LYS A 80 -15.76 -1.77 -7.26
N ASN A 81 -16.65 -2.16 -6.34
CA ASN A 81 -17.88 -1.43 -6.06
C ASN A 81 -17.64 -0.14 -5.27
N LYS A 82 -16.54 -0.09 -4.52
CA LYS A 82 -16.17 1.05 -3.68
C LYS A 82 -14.78 1.51 -4.03
N ASN A 83 -14.45 2.76 -3.68
CA ASN A 83 -13.12 3.32 -3.88
C ASN A 83 -12.71 3.35 -5.35
N GLN A 84 -13.68 3.52 -6.24
CA GLN A 84 -13.44 3.50 -7.69
C GLN A 84 -12.43 4.55 -8.13
N ASP A 85 -12.43 5.71 -7.49
CA ASP A 85 -11.47 6.78 -7.75
C ASP A 85 -10.03 6.30 -7.56
N LEU A 86 -9.77 5.59 -6.47
CA LEU A 86 -8.44 5.07 -6.18
C LEU A 86 -8.08 3.90 -7.09
N TRP A 87 -9.04 3.01 -7.36
CA TRP A 87 -8.79 1.87 -8.23
C TRP A 87 -8.45 2.30 -9.66
N GLU A 88 -9.08 3.35 -10.17
CA GLU A 88 -8.75 3.87 -11.50
C GLU A 88 -7.30 4.35 -11.56
N ILE A 89 -6.85 5.08 -10.55
CA ILE A 89 -5.48 5.56 -10.46
C ILE A 89 -4.50 4.38 -10.40
N LEU A 90 -4.80 3.41 -9.53
CA LEU A 90 -3.95 2.24 -9.35
C LEU A 90 -3.84 1.40 -10.62
N GLU A 91 -4.97 1.14 -11.28
CA GLU A 91 -4.97 0.34 -12.51
C GLU A 91 -4.13 0.98 -13.61
N LYS A 92 -4.18 2.30 -13.73
CA LYS A 92 -3.37 3.02 -14.70
C LYS A 92 -1.88 2.86 -14.41
N LEU A 93 -1.49 3.00 -13.14
CA LEU A 93 -0.10 2.82 -12.73
C LEU A 93 0.39 1.39 -12.97
N VAL A 94 -0.44 0.40 -12.67
CA VAL A 94 -0.12 -1.01 -12.87
C VAL A 94 0.03 -1.34 -14.35
N SER A 95 -0.78 -0.73 -15.22
CA SER A 95 -0.72 -0.99 -16.66
C SER A 95 0.61 -0.57 -17.29
N GLU A 96 1.34 0.30 -16.64
CA GLU A 96 2.62 0.81 -17.12
C GLU A 96 3.82 0.02 -16.60
N LYS A 97 3.58 -1.02 -15.79
CA LYS A 97 4.63 -1.76 -15.10
C LYS A 97 4.33 -3.26 -15.09
N ASN A 98 5.36 -4.06 -14.83
CA ASN A 98 5.25 -5.48 -14.54
C ASN A 98 5.25 -5.66 -13.03
N VAL A 99 4.08 -5.78 -12.44
CA VAL A 99 3.95 -5.88 -10.99
C VAL A 99 3.60 -7.31 -10.59
N LYS A 100 4.40 -7.88 -9.70
CA LYS A 100 4.07 -9.13 -9.01
C LYS A 100 3.42 -8.75 -7.69
N TRP A 101 2.40 -9.49 -7.30
CA TRP A 101 1.64 -9.23 -6.08
C TRP A 101 1.86 -10.37 -5.11
N GLU A 102 2.30 -10.05 -3.90
CA GLU A 102 2.55 -11.04 -2.86
C GLU A 102 1.80 -10.66 -1.59
N TRP A 103 0.95 -11.54 -1.14
CA TRP A 103 0.30 -11.36 0.16
C TRP A 103 1.27 -11.79 1.26
N VAL A 104 1.38 -10.99 2.31
CA VAL A 104 2.15 -11.34 3.51
C VAL A 104 1.22 -11.32 4.70
N LYS A 105 1.46 -12.19 5.66
CA LYS A 105 0.66 -12.22 6.88
C LYS A 105 1.06 -11.05 7.77
N GLY A 106 0.07 -10.24 8.18
CA GLY A 106 0.32 -9.12 9.08
C GLY A 106 0.78 -9.60 10.45
N HIS A 107 1.66 -8.84 11.08
CA HIS A 107 2.18 -9.11 12.43
C HIS A 107 2.82 -10.49 12.58
N SER A 108 3.46 -10.97 11.52
CA SER A 108 4.09 -12.29 11.53
C SER A 108 5.62 -12.25 11.63
N GLY A 109 6.17 -11.10 11.98
CA GLY A 109 7.62 -10.93 12.12
C GLY A 109 8.34 -10.50 10.86
N ASN A 110 7.60 -10.18 9.78
CA ASN A 110 8.22 -9.63 8.56
C ASN A 110 8.65 -8.20 8.85
N GLU A 111 9.97 -7.98 8.83
CA GLU A 111 10.55 -6.69 9.21
C GLU A 111 9.99 -5.50 8.42
N PHE A 112 9.89 -5.65 7.11
CA PHE A 112 9.47 -4.54 6.26
C PHE A 112 7.95 -4.32 6.29
N ASN A 113 7.18 -5.39 6.44
CA ASN A 113 5.75 -5.26 6.64
C ASN A 113 5.46 -4.53 7.96
N GLU A 114 6.19 -4.86 9.01
CA GLU A 114 6.03 -4.20 10.31
C GLU A 114 6.48 -2.73 10.25
N LYS A 115 7.50 -2.43 9.45
CA LYS A 115 7.93 -1.04 9.26
C LYS A 115 6.84 -0.24 8.55
N ALA A 116 6.25 -0.80 7.50
CA ALA A 116 5.15 -0.14 6.79
C ALA A 116 3.95 0.08 7.73
N ASP A 117 3.64 -0.91 8.57
CA ASP A 117 2.56 -0.80 9.56
C ASP A 117 2.81 0.35 10.54
N LYS A 118 4.03 0.45 11.07
CA LYS A 118 4.37 1.53 12.00
C LYS A 118 4.28 2.89 11.35
N LEU A 119 4.70 3.02 10.11
CA LEU A 119 4.60 4.27 9.36
C LEU A 119 3.13 4.65 9.18
N ALA A 120 2.30 3.70 8.77
CA ALA A 120 0.87 3.94 8.55
C ALA A 120 0.17 4.36 9.84
N TYR A 121 0.37 3.62 10.91
CA TYR A 121 -0.26 3.90 12.19
C TYR A 121 0.22 5.24 12.77
N GLY A 122 1.52 5.52 12.66
CA GLY A 122 2.09 6.79 13.10
C GLY A 122 1.46 7.99 12.38
N GLU A 123 1.21 7.87 11.09
CA GLU A 123 0.56 8.94 10.33
C GLU A 123 -0.90 9.08 10.72
N ALA A 124 -1.61 7.96 10.93
CA ALA A 124 -3.01 8.01 11.36
C ALA A 124 -3.15 8.76 12.68
N LYS A 125 -2.23 8.57 13.61
CA LYS A 125 -2.24 9.24 14.91
C LYS A 125 -1.99 10.75 14.85
N LYS A 126 -1.39 11.22 13.76
CA LYS A 126 -1.12 12.66 13.56
C LYS A 126 -2.31 13.42 13.00
N GLN A 127 -3.30 12.75 12.50
CA GLN A 127 -4.43 13.37 11.81
C GLN A 127 -5.47 13.98 12.75
#